data_fba9f474ba34da91101e8794059d1a31
#
_entry.id   fba9f474ba34da91101e8794059d1a31
#
_cell.length_a   1.000
_cell.length_b   1.000
_cell.length_c   1.000
_cell.angle_alpha   90.00
_cell.angle_beta   90.00
_cell.angle_gamma   90.00
#
_symmetry.space_group_name_H-M   'P 1'
#
loop_
_entity.id
_entity.type
_entity.pdbx_description
1 polymer ?
#
loop_
_entity_poly.entity_id
_entity_poly.type
_entity_poly.pdbx_seq_one_letter_code
_entity_poly.pdbx_strand_id
1 'polypeptide(L)'
;MRRIRLRFLLGAFIACALPTGCGQTVNEPPVSTGSGIQPGTGIQSGNTQQPGITQPPDPTRSPETPCEGGPLGCSEFTSVRGTDATGDVAWLGTDPLRVSSRHANGEWTLFVHTPCNYLQVAVSVQDDVFTQLWMMVTDHGCVEPTDNYQAWTEELFEQPVQWKLDGDTLTLKNSHATIELKES
;
A
#
# COMPACT_ATOMS: atom_id res chain seq x y z
N MET A 1 3.91 -48.49 -12.64
CA MET A 1 5.32 -48.41 -12.12
C MET A 1 6.06 -47.33 -12.90
N ARG A 2 6.14 -46.10 -12.40
CA ARG A 2 6.89 -44.99 -13.00
C ARG A 2 8.03 -44.62 -12.06
N ARG A 3 9.24 -44.71 -12.56
CA ARG A 3 10.50 -44.49 -11.81
C ARG A 3 10.69 -42.97 -11.65
N ILE A 4 10.73 -42.51 -10.41
CA ILE A 4 11.14 -41.15 -10.02
C ILE A 4 12.66 -41.07 -10.15
N ARG A 5 13.15 -40.18 -11.03
CA ARG A 5 14.57 -39.85 -11.11
C ARG A 5 14.85 -38.65 -10.23
N LEU A 6 15.45 -38.90 -9.09
CA LEU A 6 16.00 -37.91 -8.18
C LEU A 6 17.26 -37.31 -8.82
N ARG A 7 17.24 -36.03 -9.18
CA ARG A 7 18.45 -35.30 -9.61
C ARG A 7 18.96 -34.46 -8.44
N PHE A 8 20.06 -34.90 -7.83
CA PHE A 8 20.86 -34.07 -6.93
C PHE A 8 21.61 -33.03 -7.76
N LEU A 9 21.41 -31.75 -7.51
CA LEU A 9 22.29 -30.67 -7.95
C LEU A 9 23.13 -30.22 -6.77
N LEU A 10 24.43 -30.48 -6.86
CA LEU A 10 25.45 -29.89 -5.98
C LEU A 10 25.53 -28.39 -6.28
N GLY A 11 25.18 -27.56 -5.34
CA GLY A 11 25.39 -26.11 -5.37
C GLY A 11 26.72 -25.74 -4.74
N ALA A 12 27.58 -25.08 -5.48
CA ALA A 12 28.91 -24.60 -5.03
C ALA A 12 28.72 -23.39 -4.08
N PHE A 13 29.39 -23.45 -2.92
CA PHE A 13 29.53 -22.32 -1.99
C PHE A 13 30.56 -21.33 -2.55
N ILE A 14 30.14 -20.12 -2.83
CA ILE A 14 31.03 -18.98 -3.07
C ILE A 14 31.08 -18.16 -1.78
N ALA A 15 32.26 -18.19 -1.15
CA ALA A 15 32.58 -17.29 -0.04
C ALA A 15 32.97 -15.93 -0.58
N CYS A 16 32.17 -14.89 -0.29
CA CYS A 16 32.54 -13.50 -0.54
C CYS A 16 33.01 -12.84 0.75
N ALA A 17 34.26 -12.34 0.69
CA ALA A 17 34.95 -11.60 1.75
C ALA A 17 34.33 -10.20 1.96
N LEU A 18 34.26 -9.78 3.23
CA LEU A 18 33.86 -8.46 3.69
C LEU A 18 35.00 -7.45 3.48
N PRO A 19 34.72 -6.25 3.00
CA PRO A 19 35.58 -5.09 3.24
C PRO A 19 35.09 -4.30 4.46
N THR A 20 35.97 -4.17 5.45
CA THR A 20 35.87 -3.24 6.58
C THR A 20 36.09 -1.83 6.05
N GLY A 21 35.11 -0.96 6.13
CA GLY A 21 35.19 0.45 5.79
C GLY A 21 34.82 1.33 6.98
N CYS A 22 35.84 1.98 7.56
CA CYS A 22 35.72 2.98 8.62
C CYS A 22 35.11 4.30 8.15
N GLY A 23 34.31 4.89 9.02
CA GLY A 23 34.34 6.34 9.31
C GLY A 23 33.53 7.24 8.41
N GLN A 24 32.41 7.74 8.93
CA GLN A 24 31.93 9.07 8.56
C GLN A 24 31.53 9.86 9.80
N THR A 25 32.17 11.00 9.93
CA THR A 25 32.02 12.04 10.93
C THR A 25 30.63 12.67 10.87
N VAL A 26 29.99 12.75 12.03
CA VAL A 26 28.76 13.51 12.28
C VAL A 26 29.07 15.00 12.16
N ASN A 27 28.46 15.68 11.19
CA ASN A 27 28.38 17.15 11.17
C ASN A 27 27.05 17.57 11.79
N GLU A 28 27.13 18.12 12.97
CA GLU A 28 26.06 18.79 13.70
C GLU A 28 25.79 20.18 13.08
N PRO A 29 24.54 20.55 12.74
CA PRO A 29 24.23 21.92 12.36
C PRO A 29 24.04 22.82 13.59
N PRO A 30 24.39 24.13 13.53
CA PRO A 30 24.38 25.05 14.68
C PRO A 30 22.97 25.40 15.11
N VAL A 31 22.76 25.37 16.42
CA VAL A 31 21.59 25.85 17.14
C VAL A 31 21.48 27.36 16.99
N SER A 32 20.43 27.87 16.39
CA SER A 32 20.10 29.30 16.34
C SER A 32 19.15 29.63 17.49
N THR A 33 19.69 30.26 18.52
CA THR A 33 18.96 30.89 19.63
C THR A 33 18.42 32.24 19.15
N GLY A 34 17.11 32.36 18.99
CA GLY A 34 16.42 33.63 18.74
C GLY A 34 15.36 33.88 19.81
N SER A 35 15.75 34.61 20.87
CA SER A 35 14.81 35.18 21.84
C SER A 35 14.06 36.37 21.24
N GLY A 36 12.73 36.38 21.36
CA GLY A 36 11.91 37.53 21.05
C GLY A 36 10.57 37.46 21.79
N ILE A 37 10.58 37.93 23.06
CA ILE A 37 9.38 38.14 23.85
C ILE A 37 8.84 39.52 23.51
N GLN A 38 7.57 39.62 23.12
CA GLN A 38 6.83 40.87 23.18
C GLN A 38 5.40 40.61 23.69
N PRO A 39 4.97 41.25 24.79
CA PRO A 39 3.63 41.20 25.29
C PRO A 39 2.78 42.28 24.63
N GLY A 40 1.69 41.95 24.01
CA GLY A 40 0.68 42.85 23.45
C GLY A 40 -0.68 42.55 24.04
N THR A 41 -1.05 43.31 25.06
CA THR A 41 -2.39 43.40 25.67
C THR A 41 -3.37 44.04 24.69
N GLY A 42 -4.56 43.44 24.51
CA GLY A 42 -5.62 44.05 23.73
C GLY A 42 -6.91 43.25 23.81
N ILE A 43 -7.68 43.50 24.90
CA ILE A 43 -9.08 43.07 25.04
C ILE A 43 -9.94 43.96 24.14
N GLN A 44 -10.73 43.42 23.22
CA GLN A 44 -11.97 44.04 22.79
C GLN A 44 -12.99 42.96 22.38
N SER A 45 -14.01 42.85 23.23
CA SER A 45 -15.29 42.25 22.89
C SER A 45 -15.99 43.10 21.85
N GLY A 46 -16.38 42.52 20.75
CA GLY A 46 -17.24 43.14 19.72
C GLY A 46 -18.03 42.07 18.99
N ASN A 47 -19.19 41.74 19.57
CA ASN A 47 -20.17 40.86 18.92
C ASN A 47 -20.88 41.65 17.83
N THR A 48 -20.51 41.48 16.57
CA THR A 48 -21.25 41.99 15.44
C THR A 48 -21.53 40.84 14.48
N GLN A 49 -22.78 40.39 14.45
CA GLN A 49 -23.32 39.49 13.44
C GLN A 49 -23.17 40.14 12.06
N GLN A 50 -22.27 39.61 11.26
CA GLN A 50 -22.11 40.04 9.87
C GLN A 50 -22.89 39.09 8.96
N PRO A 51 -23.71 39.64 8.04
CA PRO A 51 -24.51 38.82 7.12
C PRO A 51 -23.60 38.08 6.14
N GLY A 52 -23.97 36.81 5.86
CA GLY A 52 -23.37 35.84 4.96
C GLY A 52 -22.44 36.38 3.88
N ILE A 53 -21.15 36.36 4.18
CA ILE A 53 -20.12 36.46 3.15
C ILE A 53 -19.97 35.05 2.59
N THR A 54 -20.44 34.85 1.37
CA THR A 54 -20.09 33.68 0.57
C THR A 54 -18.57 33.72 0.42
N GLN A 55 -17.87 32.85 1.17
CA GLN A 55 -16.43 32.76 1.15
C GLN A 55 -15.99 32.39 -0.28
N PRO A 56 -15.11 33.19 -0.93
CA PRO A 56 -14.56 32.79 -2.22
C PRO A 56 -13.92 31.42 -2.11
N PRO A 57 -13.98 30.58 -3.14
CA PRO A 57 -13.29 29.28 -3.13
C PRO A 57 -11.82 29.52 -2.82
N ASP A 58 -11.29 28.78 -1.85
CA ASP A 58 -9.89 28.82 -1.44
C ASP A 58 -9.00 28.46 -2.64
N PRO A 59 -8.16 29.38 -3.14
CA PRO A 59 -7.33 29.14 -4.31
C PRO A 59 -6.20 28.11 -4.04
N THR A 60 -6.03 27.67 -2.79
CA THR A 60 -5.04 26.65 -2.41
C THR A 60 -5.58 25.23 -2.43
N ARG A 61 -6.89 25.03 -2.62
CA ARG A 61 -7.43 23.70 -2.85
C ARG A 61 -7.13 23.31 -4.29
N SER A 62 -6.05 22.57 -4.50
CA SER A 62 -5.83 21.89 -5.78
C SER A 62 -7.13 21.17 -6.16
N PRO A 63 -7.65 21.36 -7.39
CA PRO A 63 -8.78 20.56 -7.83
C PRO A 63 -8.41 19.09 -7.60
N GLU A 64 -9.24 18.37 -6.87
CA GLU A 64 -9.09 16.92 -6.73
C GLU A 64 -9.02 16.38 -8.14
N THR A 65 -7.83 15.89 -8.53
CA THR A 65 -7.65 15.30 -9.85
C THR A 65 -8.68 14.18 -9.95
N PRO A 66 -9.55 14.19 -10.96
CA PRO A 66 -10.50 13.11 -11.14
C PRO A 66 -9.71 11.79 -11.08
N CYS A 67 -10.24 10.83 -10.33
CA CYS A 67 -9.63 9.52 -10.26
C CYS A 67 -9.46 9.00 -11.71
N GLU A 68 -8.22 8.92 -12.18
CA GLU A 68 -7.92 8.23 -13.43
C GLU A 68 -8.01 6.73 -13.12
N GLY A 69 -9.20 6.19 -13.27
CA GLY A 69 -9.69 4.95 -12.70
C GLY A 69 -8.93 3.68 -13.00
N GLY A 70 -8.04 3.64 -13.95
CA GLY A 70 -7.28 2.44 -14.25
C GLY A 70 -8.11 1.18 -14.51
N PRO A 71 -7.46 0.02 -14.41
CA PRO A 71 -8.12 -1.24 -14.70
C PRO A 71 -9.24 -1.59 -13.71
N LEU A 72 -9.21 -1.04 -12.48
CA LEU A 72 -10.22 -1.27 -11.46
C LEU A 72 -11.24 -0.11 -11.34
N GLY A 73 -11.17 0.90 -12.22
CA GLY A 73 -11.99 2.09 -12.06
C GLY A 73 -11.58 2.90 -10.81
N CYS A 74 -12.51 3.71 -10.31
CA CYS A 74 -12.31 4.51 -9.09
C CYS A 74 -12.88 3.82 -7.84
N SER A 75 -13.17 2.55 -7.94
CA SER A 75 -13.80 1.77 -6.89
C SER A 75 -12.78 1.23 -5.88
N GLU A 76 -13.23 1.05 -4.66
CA GLU A 76 -12.55 0.24 -3.66
C GLU A 76 -13.25 -1.13 -3.59
N PHE A 77 -12.47 -2.19 -3.49
CA PHE A 77 -12.96 -3.57 -3.40
C PHE A 77 -12.55 -4.16 -2.06
N THR A 78 -13.49 -4.79 -1.38
CA THR A 78 -13.29 -5.43 -0.06
C THR A 78 -13.33 -6.95 -0.21
N SER A 79 -12.33 -7.65 0.34
CA SER A 79 -12.29 -9.11 0.27
C SER A 79 -13.46 -9.73 1.02
N VAL A 80 -14.02 -10.80 0.45
CA VAL A 80 -15.14 -11.54 1.05
C VAL A 80 -14.77 -13.00 1.32
N ARG A 81 -13.83 -13.54 0.54
CA ARG A 81 -13.30 -14.89 0.71
C ARG A 81 -12.01 -15.07 -0.09
N GLY A 82 -11.27 -16.12 0.23
CA GLY A 82 -10.12 -16.55 -0.55
C GLY A 82 -9.69 -17.95 -0.17
N THR A 83 -8.82 -18.51 -1.01
CA THR A 83 -8.22 -19.82 -0.81
C THR A 83 -6.75 -19.78 -1.17
N ASP A 84 -5.95 -20.58 -0.49
CA ASP A 84 -4.54 -20.84 -0.80
C ASP A 84 -4.25 -22.35 -0.80
N ALA A 85 -2.97 -22.74 -0.77
CA ALA A 85 -2.58 -24.15 -0.75
C ALA A 85 -3.02 -24.91 0.52
N THR A 86 -3.37 -24.18 1.58
CA THR A 86 -3.83 -24.78 2.86
C THR A 86 -5.35 -24.88 2.95
N GLY A 87 -6.09 -24.25 2.05
CA GLY A 87 -7.53 -24.24 1.99
C GLY A 87 -8.14 -22.85 2.09
N ASP A 88 -9.28 -22.71 2.77
CA ASP A 88 -9.96 -21.43 2.93
C ASP A 88 -9.20 -20.48 3.86
N VAL A 89 -8.99 -19.24 3.38
CA VAL A 89 -8.35 -18.15 4.13
C VAL A 89 -9.43 -17.34 4.85
N ALA A 90 -9.85 -17.84 6.01
CA ALA A 90 -11.04 -17.35 6.72
C ALA A 90 -10.97 -15.87 7.11
N TRP A 91 -9.78 -15.35 7.44
CA TRP A 91 -9.61 -13.96 7.85
C TRP A 91 -9.97 -12.94 6.75
N LEU A 92 -9.88 -13.31 5.47
CA LEU A 92 -10.29 -12.43 4.37
C LEU A 92 -11.75 -12.00 4.42
N GLY A 93 -12.59 -12.75 5.12
CA GLY A 93 -14.01 -12.41 5.36
C GLY A 93 -14.25 -11.70 6.69
N THR A 94 -13.36 -11.81 7.68
CA THR A 94 -13.52 -11.23 9.02
C THR A 94 -12.69 -9.97 9.24
N ASP A 95 -11.49 -9.94 8.68
CA ASP A 95 -10.54 -8.84 8.75
C ASP A 95 -10.09 -8.48 7.32
N PRO A 96 -11.00 -7.91 6.50
CA PRO A 96 -10.84 -7.91 5.06
C PRO A 96 -9.71 -7.02 4.55
N LEU A 97 -9.11 -7.45 3.45
CA LEU A 97 -8.31 -6.59 2.60
C LEU A 97 -9.21 -5.60 1.86
N ARG A 98 -8.72 -4.38 1.65
CA ARG A 98 -9.34 -3.43 0.71
C ARG A 98 -8.33 -3.07 -0.36
N VAL A 99 -8.77 -3.09 -1.60
CA VAL A 99 -7.93 -2.85 -2.77
C VAL A 99 -8.56 -1.78 -3.63
N SER A 100 -7.80 -0.76 -3.95
CA SER A 100 -8.15 0.24 -4.96
C SER A 100 -6.97 0.49 -5.89
N SER A 101 -7.21 1.12 -7.04
CA SER A 101 -6.14 1.47 -7.97
C SER A 101 -6.14 2.96 -8.29
N ARG A 102 -4.95 3.49 -8.60
CA ARG A 102 -4.78 4.85 -9.10
C ARG A 102 -3.69 4.87 -10.16
N HIS A 103 -3.89 5.70 -11.17
CA HIS A 103 -2.86 6.03 -12.14
C HIS A 103 -2.24 7.38 -11.78
N ALA A 104 -0.94 7.44 -11.63
CA ALA A 104 -0.21 8.67 -11.40
C ALA A 104 1.18 8.57 -12.05
N ASN A 105 1.60 9.65 -12.73
CA ASN A 105 2.93 9.76 -13.36
C ASN A 105 3.25 8.63 -14.37
N GLY A 106 2.23 8.06 -15.02
CA GLY A 106 2.40 6.99 -15.99
C GLY A 106 2.49 5.59 -15.40
N GLU A 107 2.32 5.45 -14.09
CA GLU A 107 2.34 4.15 -13.39
C GLU A 107 0.98 3.84 -12.76
N TRP A 108 0.62 2.57 -12.77
CA TRP A 108 -0.49 2.05 -11.99
C TRP A 108 -0.02 1.67 -10.60
N THR A 109 -0.72 2.15 -9.59
CA THR A 109 -0.46 1.79 -8.19
C THR A 109 -1.72 1.19 -7.59
N LEU A 110 -1.59 -0.01 -7.04
CA LEU A 110 -2.60 -0.61 -6.18
C LEU A 110 -2.36 -0.14 -4.75
N PHE A 111 -3.42 0.30 -4.09
CA PHE A 111 -3.44 0.62 -2.67
C PHE A 111 -4.15 -0.53 -1.97
N VAL A 112 -3.42 -1.25 -1.14
CA VAL A 112 -3.90 -2.42 -0.44
C VAL A 112 -3.87 -2.15 1.05
N HIS A 113 -5.05 -2.14 1.68
CA HIS A 113 -5.18 -2.05 3.13
C HIS A 113 -5.26 -3.46 3.69
N THR A 114 -4.28 -3.81 4.50
CA THR A 114 -4.36 -5.01 5.35
C THR A 114 -4.95 -4.65 6.70
N PRO A 115 -5.31 -5.60 7.54
CA PRO A 115 -5.77 -5.33 8.91
C PRO A 115 -4.79 -4.54 9.78
N CYS A 116 -3.52 -4.45 9.42
CA CYS A 116 -2.48 -3.76 10.18
C CYS A 116 -1.83 -2.61 9.41
N ASN A 117 -1.45 -2.81 8.16
CA ASN A 117 -0.65 -1.88 7.39
C ASN A 117 -1.26 -1.56 6.01
N TYR A 118 -0.62 -0.63 5.32
CA TYR A 118 -0.92 -0.24 3.95
C TYR A 118 0.21 -0.67 3.04
N LEU A 119 -0.13 -1.31 1.93
CA LEU A 119 0.80 -1.57 0.84
C LEU A 119 0.49 -0.63 -0.32
N GLN A 120 1.52 -0.07 -0.92
CA GLN A 120 1.48 0.57 -2.22
C GLN A 120 2.26 -0.31 -3.18
N VAL A 121 1.58 -0.89 -4.15
CA VAL A 121 2.18 -1.80 -5.12
C VAL A 121 2.11 -1.16 -6.50
N ALA A 122 3.22 -0.65 -7.00
CA ALA A 122 3.30 -0.20 -8.38
C ALA A 122 3.31 -1.41 -9.30
N VAL A 123 2.51 -1.36 -10.34
CA VAL A 123 2.31 -2.50 -11.25
C VAL A 123 2.37 -2.07 -12.71
N SER A 124 2.91 -2.93 -13.55
CA SER A 124 2.59 -2.95 -14.97
C SER A 124 1.35 -3.79 -15.19
N VAL A 125 0.52 -3.37 -16.16
CA VAL A 125 -0.73 -4.06 -16.49
C VAL A 125 -0.65 -4.55 -17.92
N GLN A 126 -0.71 -5.85 -18.13
CA GLN A 126 -0.75 -6.49 -19.44
C GLN A 126 -1.70 -7.70 -19.40
N ASP A 127 -2.60 -7.80 -20.37
CA ASP A 127 -3.47 -8.97 -20.56
C ASP A 127 -4.15 -9.46 -19.27
N ASP A 128 -4.77 -8.55 -18.51
CA ASP A 128 -5.42 -8.84 -17.23
C ASP A 128 -4.47 -9.40 -16.16
N VAL A 129 -3.17 -9.03 -16.21
CA VAL A 129 -2.16 -9.40 -15.23
C VAL A 129 -1.53 -8.13 -14.65
N PHE A 130 -1.50 -8.05 -13.33
CA PHE A 130 -0.66 -7.13 -12.57
C PHE A 130 0.71 -7.77 -12.35
N THR A 131 1.76 -7.10 -12.78
CA THR A 131 3.13 -7.50 -12.44
C THR A 131 3.76 -6.40 -11.60
N GLN A 132 4.16 -6.73 -10.39
CA GLN A 132 4.80 -5.81 -9.46
C GLN A 132 6.08 -5.21 -10.05
N LEU A 133 6.22 -3.89 -9.95
CA LEU A 133 7.43 -3.14 -10.25
C LEU A 133 8.20 -2.82 -8.97
N TRP A 134 7.50 -2.32 -7.97
CA TRP A 134 8.00 -2.09 -6.60
C TRP A 134 6.82 -2.14 -5.60
N MET A 135 7.14 -2.38 -4.35
CA MET A 135 6.18 -2.37 -3.24
C MET A 135 6.74 -1.58 -2.07
N MET A 136 5.89 -0.79 -1.44
CA MET A 136 6.16 -0.09 -0.19
C MET A 136 5.11 -0.47 0.82
N VAL A 137 5.54 -0.71 2.04
CA VAL A 137 4.69 -1.11 3.17
C VAL A 137 4.89 -0.10 4.31
N THR A 138 3.81 0.32 4.97
CA THR A 138 3.92 1.11 6.19
C THR A 138 4.41 0.22 7.34
N ASP A 139 5.23 0.78 8.22
CA ASP A 139 5.84 0.03 9.34
C ASP A 139 5.11 0.33 10.66
N HIS A 140 3.86 -0.10 10.78
CA HIS A 140 3.20 -0.20 12.07
C HIS A 140 3.56 -1.55 12.68
N GLY A 141 3.94 -1.59 13.95
CA GLY A 141 4.20 -2.84 14.65
C GLY A 141 2.94 -3.69 14.76
N CYS A 142 2.81 -4.64 13.87
CA CYS A 142 1.73 -5.62 13.88
C CYS A 142 1.97 -6.67 14.96
N VAL A 143 0.89 -7.21 15.49
CA VAL A 143 0.90 -8.36 16.42
C VAL A 143 0.08 -9.49 15.82
N GLU A 144 0.39 -10.73 16.25
CA GLU A 144 -0.41 -11.88 15.80
C GLU A 144 -1.91 -11.68 16.08
N PRO A 145 -2.78 -12.07 15.13
CA PRO A 145 -2.48 -12.74 13.85
C PRO A 145 -2.23 -11.78 12.68
N THR A 146 -2.33 -10.45 12.87
CA THR A 146 -2.35 -9.47 11.77
C THR A 146 -1.02 -9.29 11.04
N ASP A 147 0.10 -9.62 11.68
CA ASP A 147 1.42 -9.69 11.06
C ASP A 147 1.49 -10.83 10.01
N ASN A 148 0.89 -11.98 10.30
CA ASN A 148 0.79 -13.09 9.35
C ASN A 148 -0.10 -12.73 8.15
N TYR A 149 -1.18 -11.96 8.35
CA TYR A 149 -2.06 -11.50 7.27
C TYR A 149 -1.33 -10.54 6.34
N GLN A 150 -0.50 -9.67 6.89
CA GLN A 150 0.34 -8.79 6.11
C GLN A 150 1.35 -9.57 5.27
N ALA A 151 2.13 -10.47 5.88
CA ALA A 151 3.13 -11.28 5.18
C ALA A 151 2.49 -12.10 4.05
N TRP A 152 1.32 -12.68 4.31
CA TRP A 152 0.55 -13.41 3.30
C TRP A 152 0.11 -12.51 2.13
N THR A 153 -0.28 -11.27 2.43
CA THR A 153 -0.69 -10.29 1.41
C THR A 153 0.51 -9.82 0.57
N GLU A 154 1.66 -9.60 1.19
CA GLU A 154 2.90 -9.27 0.48
C GLU A 154 3.27 -10.37 -0.51
N GLU A 155 3.25 -11.65 -0.07
CA GLU A 155 3.55 -12.81 -0.92
C GLU A 155 2.60 -12.92 -2.12
N LEU A 156 1.31 -12.55 -1.95
CA LEU A 156 0.37 -12.50 -3.07
C LEU A 156 0.85 -11.54 -4.16
N PHE A 157 1.33 -10.34 -3.80
CA PHE A 157 1.70 -9.31 -4.76
C PHE A 157 3.16 -9.41 -5.23
N GLU A 158 4.01 -10.21 -4.62
CA GLU A 158 5.36 -10.51 -5.11
C GLU A 158 5.37 -11.31 -6.42
N GLN A 159 4.27 -11.94 -6.76
CA GLN A 159 4.12 -12.73 -7.98
C GLN A 159 3.12 -12.06 -8.94
N PRO A 160 3.20 -12.31 -10.26
CA PRO A 160 2.20 -11.83 -11.19
C PRO A 160 0.80 -12.28 -10.78
N VAL A 161 -0.14 -11.35 -10.69
CA VAL A 161 -1.52 -11.57 -10.27
C VAL A 161 -2.45 -11.40 -11.46
N GLN A 162 -3.13 -12.46 -11.87
CA GLN A 162 -4.24 -12.36 -12.79
C GLN A 162 -5.42 -11.71 -12.09
N TRP A 163 -6.05 -10.75 -12.75
CA TRP A 163 -7.26 -10.12 -12.24
C TRP A 163 -8.42 -10.27 -13.22
N LYS A 164 -9.62 -10.33 -12.68
CA LYS A 164 -10.86 -10.32 -13.45
C LYS A 164 -11.90 -9.51 -12.71
N LEU A 165 -12.47 -8.52 -13.39
CA LEU A 165 -13.62 -7.77 -12.91
C LEU A 165 -14.88 -8.25 -13.62
N ASP A 166 -15.89 -8.69 -12.85
CA ASP A 166 -17.17 -9.20 -13.34
C ASP A 166 -18.29 -8.54 -12.54
N GLY A 167 -18.86 -7.47 -13.13
CA GLY A 167 -19.78 -6.60 -12.43
C GLY A 167 -19.10 -5.93 -11.23
N ASP A 168 -19.60 -6.20 -10.04
CA ASP A 168 -19.11 -5.69 -8.76
C ASP A 168 -18.04 -6.59 -8.10
N THR A 169 -17.63 -7.64 -8.77
CA THR A 169 -16.75 -8.66 -8.20
C THR A 169 -15.39 -8.64 -8.87
N LEU A 170 -14.37 -8.35 -8.09
CA LEU A 170 -12.97 -8.47 -8.47
C LEU A 170 -12.40 -9.82 -7.99
N THR A 171 -11.85 -10.60 -8.90
CA THR A 171 -11.07 -11.80 -8.57
C THR A 171 -9.60 -11.54 -8.81
N LEU A 172 -8.76 -11.80 -7.82
CA LEU A 172 -7.30 -11.79 -7.90
C LEU A 172 -6.80 -13.23 -7.76
N LYS A 173 -5.89 -13.66 -8.63
CA LYS A 173 -5.41 -15.04 -8.64
C LYS A 173 -3.96 -15.15 -9.10
N ASN A 174 -3.20 -15.99 -8.39
CA ASN A 174 -1.89 -16.48 -8.82
C ASN A 174 -1.60 -17.88 -8.23
N SER A 175 -0.31 -18.29 -8.19
CA SER A 175 0.08 -19.58 -7.59
C SER A 175 -0.01 -19.61 -6.07
N HIS A 176 0.04 -18.44 -5.41
CA HIS A 176 -0.08 -18.32 -3.95
C HIS A 176 -1.54 -18.47 -3.51
N ALA A 177 -2.46 -17.71 -4.15
CA ALA A 177 -3.85 -17.67 -3.70
C ALA A 177 -4.85 -17.30 -4.81
N THR A 178 -6.14 -17.48 -4.48
CA THR A 178 -7.27 -16.87 -5.18
C THR A 178 -8.11 -16.10 -4.17
N ILE A 179 -8.39 -14.81 -4.46
CA ILE A 179 -9.21 -13.94 -3.61
C ILE A 179 -10.39 -13.42 -4.43
N GLU A 180 -11.54 -13.36 -3.79
CA GLU A 180 -12.73 -12.68 -4.29
C GLU A 180 -13.02 -11.44 -3.43
N LEU A 181 -13.20 -10.30 -4.10
CA LEU A 181 -13.50 -9.02 -3.48
C LEU A 181 -14.78 -8.45 -4.08
N LYS A 182 -15.52 -7.68 -3.30
CA LYS A 182 -16.71 -6.95 -3.73
C LYS A 182 -16.47 -5.46 -3.71
N GLU A 183 -17.03 -4.77 -4.70
CA GLU A 183 -17.07 -3.30 -4.71
C GLU A 183 -17.78 -2.78 -3.46
N SER A 184 -17.21 -1.76 -2.81
CA SER A 184 -17.66 -1.21 -1.52
C SER A 184 -18.53 0.01 -1.70
#